data_5e01e120ae8cd805bfff23b52be03e23
#
_entry.id   5e01e120ae8cd805bfff23b52be03e23
#
_cell.length_a   1.000
_cell.length_b   1.000
_cell.length_c   1.000
_cell.angle_alpha   90.00
_cell.angle_beta   90.00
_cell.angle_gamma   90.00
#
_symmetry.space_group_name_H-M   'P 1'
#
loop_
_entity.id
_entity.type
_entity.pdbx_description
1 polymer ?
#
loop_
_entity_poly.entity_id
_entity_poly.type
_entity_poly.pdbx_seq_one_letter_code
_entity_poly.pdbx_strand_id
1 'polypeptide(L)'
;MDDGDSRMLRRVAAYQWGAGAVGLFDADGVEVTHTSSGRPRQVLSDAGRLATYGTDGRFTLGIAGGRRLDAALGGLDYRVVVGSESEPFVREGRNAFAKFVDEADPTIRPGDEVLVVHEDGAVLAVGRAELSGEGMCDFESGMAVKVREGAGSDEE
;
A
#
# COMPACT_ATOMS: atom_id res chain seq x y z
N MET A 1 0.34 21.87 1.63
CA MET A 1 -0.76 21.34 0.79
C MET A 1 -1.98 22.25 0.96
N ASP A 2 -2.60 22.67 -0.12
CA ASP A 2 -3.75 23.56 -0.02
C ASP A 2 -5.03 22.81 0.36
N ASP A 3 -6.07 23.54 0.77
CA ASP A 3 -7.32 22.94 1.27
C ASP A 3 -8.06 22.15 0.19
N GLY A 4 -7.99 22.60 -1.06
CA GLY A 4 -8.65 21.90 -2.18
C GLY A 4 -8.01 20.56 -2.45
N ASP A 5 -6.68 20.53 -2.50
CA ASP A 5 -5.93 19.30 -2.69
C ASP A 5 -6.15 18.35 -1.52
N SER A 6 -6.06 18.87 -0.29
CA SER A 6 -6.27 18.04 0.91
C SER A 6 -7.63 17.37 0.90
N ARG A 7 -8.67 18.13 0.60
CA ARG A 7 -10.05 17.61 0.57
C ARG A 7 -10.20 16.51 -0.48
N MET A 8 -9.67 16.74 -1.68
CA MET A 8 -9.77 15.79 -2.78
C MET A 8 -9.00 14.50 -2.47
N LEU A 9 -7.76 14.63 -2.00
CA LEU A 9 -6.90 13.48 -1.70
C LEU A 9 -7.46 12.63 -0.56
N ARG A 10 -8.00 13.27 0.47
CA ARG A 10 -8.65 12.55 1.59
C ARG A 10 -9.87 11.76 1.12
N ARG A 11 -10.67 12.38 0.24
CA ARG A 11 -11.86 11.73 -0.31
C ARG A 11 -11.49 10.51 -1.14
N VAL A 12 -10.47 10.62 -1.98
CA VAL A 12 -10.00 9.50 -2.80
C VAL A 12 -9.45 8.38 -1.92
N ALA A 13 -8.67 8.72 -0.91
CA ALA A 13 -8.13 7.72 0.03
C ALA A 13 -9.25 6.96 0.75
N ALA A 14 -10.27 7.68 1.22
CA ALA A 14 -11.42 7.05 1.88
C ALA A 14 -12.19 6.15 0.94
N TYR A 15 -12.33 6.54 -0.32
CA TYR A 15 -13.00 5.73 -1.33
C TYR A 15 -12.20 4.46 -1.64
N GLN A 16 -10.88 4.58 -1.73
CA GLN A 16 -10.01 3.46 -2.12
C GLN A 16 -9.80 2.45 -0.99
N TRP A 17 -9.60 2.92 0.25
CA TRP A 17 -9.22 2.06 1.38
C TRP A 17 -10.17 2.13 2.58
N GLY A 18 -11.26 2.87 2.46
CA GLY A 18 -12.24 3.00 3.53
C GLY A 18 -12.03 4.25 4.37
N ALA A 19 -13.01 4.53 5.23
CA ALA A 19 -13.06 5.76 6.02
C ALA A 19 -11.83 5.96 6.91
N GLY A 20 -11.20 4.88 7.39
CA GLY A 20 -10.00 4.97 8.21
C GLY A 20 -8.81 5.61 7.51
N ALA A 21 -8.80 5.62 6.18
CA ALA A 21 -7.69 6.17 5.41
C ALA A 21 -7.75 7.69 5.21
N VAL A 22 -8.80 8.38 5.69
CA VAL A 22 -8.95 9.83 5.48
C VAL A 22 -7.78 10.63 6.03
N GLY A 23 -7.11 10.14 7.07
CA GLY A 23 -5.98 10.81 7.70
C GLY A 23 -4.63 10.47 7.10
N LEU A 24 -4.59 9.70 6.01
CA LEU A 24 -3.34 9.21 5.41
C LEU A 24 -2.37 10.35 5.08
N PHE A 25 -2.89 11.48 4.65
CA PHE A 25 -2.10 12.63 4.24
C PHE A 25 -2.11 13.77 5.27
N ASP A 26 -2.69 13.56 6.43
CA ASP A 26 -2.80 14.58 7.47
C ASP A 26 -1.53 14.61 8.31
N ALA A 27 -0.58 15.44 7.95
CA ALA A 27 0.58 15.68 8.78
C ALA A 27 1.29 16.94 8.30
N ASP A 28 2.00 17.59 9.21
CA ASP A 28 2.91 18.67 8.84
C ASP A 28 4.02 18.09 7.93
N GLY A 29 4.50 18.88 7.00
CA GLY A 29 5.56 18.47 6.11
C GLY A 29 5.12 17.65 4.91
N VAL A 30 3.81 17.55 4.65
CA VAL A 30 3.29 16.89 3.47
C VAL A 30 3.20 17.88 2.31
N GLU A 31 3.80 17.52 1.19
CA GLU A 31 3.82 18.33 -0.02
C GLU A 31 3.18 17.58 -1.18
N VAL A 32 2.50 18.32 -2.05
CA VAL A 32 1.86 17.75 -3.24
C VAL A 32 2.50 18.36 -4.47
N THR A 33 2.97 17.52 -5.39
CA THR A 33 3.40 17.97 -6.71
C THR A 33 2.22 17.94 -7.68
N HIS A 34 2.32 18.68 -8.77
CA HIS A 34 1.22 18.80 -9.73
C HIS A 34 1.72 18.54 -11.15
N THR A 35 0.82 18.11 -12.01
CA THR A 35 1.05 17.99 -13.43
C THR A 35 1.03 19.41 -14.05
N SER A 36 1.43 19.52 -15.31
CA SER A 36 1.38 20.79 -16.03
C SER A 36 -0.03 21.38 -16.14
N SER A 37 -1.07 20.54 -16.03
CA SER A 37 -2.47 20.97 -16.03
C SER A 37 -3.00 21.31 -14.62
N GLY A 38 -2.16 21.21 -13.59
CA GLY A 38 -2.55 21.54 -12.22
C GLY A 38 -3.15 20.40 -11.43
N ARG A 39 -3.19 19.21 -11.98
CA ARG A 39 -3.72 18.02 -11.30
C ARG A 39 -2.70 17.51 -10.26
N PRO A 40 -3.11 17.18 -9.02
CA PRO A 40 -2.18 16.57 -8.06
C PRO A 40 -1.56 15.29 -8.63
N ARG A 41 -0.29 15.08 -8.36
CA ARG A 41 0.45 13.93 -8.88
C ARG A 41 1.05 13.08 -7.77
N GLN A 42 2.00 13.64 -7.02
CA GLN A 42 2.66 12.90 -5.94
C GLN A 42 2.42 13.58 -4.61
N VAL A 43 2.29 12.75 -3.58
CA VAL A 43 2.20 13.23 -2.19
C VAL A 43 3.47 12.77 -1.48
N LEU A 44 4.22 13.72 -0.97
CA LEU A 44 5.55 13.50 -0.40
C LEU A 44 5.59 13.93 1.05
N SER A 45 6.41 13.24 1.85
CA SER A 45 6.69 13.61 3.24
C SER A 45 8.19 13.54 3.48
N ASP A 46 8.61 13.92 4.68
CA ASP A 46 10.02 13.82 5.07
C ASP A 46 10.51 12.37 5.07
N ALA A 47 9.60 11.41 5.27
CA ALA A 47 9.92 9.99 5.26
C ALA A 47 9.98 9.41 3.83
N GLY A 48 9.58 10.17 2.82
CA GLY A 48 9.58 9.74 1.43
C GLY A 48 8.21 9.89 0.76
N ARG A 49 8.08 9.26 -0.40
CA ARG A 49 6.83 9.30 -1.16
C ARG A 49 5.73 8.55 -0.42
N LEU A 50 4.61 9.22 -0.19
CA LEU A 50 3.44 8.59 0.39
C LEU A 50 2.60 7.88 -0.67
N ALA A 51 2.32 8.58 -1.77
CA ALA A 51 1.47 8.04 -2.82
C ALA A 51 1.66 8.80 -4.12
N THR A 52 1.25 8.16 -5.21
CA THR A 52 1.12 8.81 -6.52
C THR A 52 -0.33 8.69 -6.96
N TYR A 53 -0.92 9.82 -7.34
CA TYR A 53 -2.28 9.86 -7.85
C TYR A 53 -2.26 9.56 -9.35
N GLY A 54 -2.82 8.43 -9.73
CA GLY A 54 -2.80 7.95 -11.10
C GLY A 54 -3.86 8.61 -11.98
N THR A 55 -3.69 8.45 -13.28
CA THR A 55 -4.66 8.94 -14.27
C THR A 55 -6.00 8.22 -14.19
N ASP A 56 -6.02 7.04 -13.56
CA ASP A 56 -7.24 6.25 -13.31
C ASP A 56 -8.01 6.73 -12.07
N GLY A 57 -7.52 7.77 -11.38
CA GLY A 57 -8.18 8.29 -10.18
C GLY A 57 -7.88 7.50 -8.91
N ARG A 58 -6.87 6.66 -8.92
CA ARG A 58 -6.48 5.83 -7.77
C ARG A 58 -5.04 6.12 -7.37
N PHE A 59 -4.74 5.84 -6.10
CA PHE A 59 -3.37 5.97 -5.60
C PHE A 59 -2.60 4.67 -5.74
N THR A 60 -1.30 4.81 -6.03
CA THR A 60 -0.31 3.78 -5.75
C THR A 60 0.54 4.26 -4.59
N LEU A 61 0.88 3.36 -3.68
CA LEU A 61 1.61 3.71 -2.45
C LEU A 61 3.12 3.67 -2.66
N GLY A 62 3.84 4.58 -1.98
CA GLY A 62 5.22 4.37 -1.63
C GLY A 62 5.29 3.68 -0.28
N ILE A 63 6.48 3.23 0.12
CA ILE A 63 6.61 2.50 1.39
C ILE A 63 6.26 3.40 2.58
N ALA A 64 6.60 4.69 2.54
CA ALA A 64 6.22 5.62 3.60
C ALA A 64 4.70 5.75 3.73
N GLY A 65 3.99 5.80 2.59
CA GLY A 65 2.53 5.80 2.56
C GLY A 65 1.96 4.50 3.08
N GLY A 66 2.58 3.38 2.73
CA GLY A 66 2.17 2.07 3.22
C GLY A 66 2.25 1.97 4.75
N ARG A 67 3.30 2.52 5.34
CA ARG A 67 3.43 2.54 6.81
C ARG A 67 2.36 3.40 7.47
N ARG A 68 2.00 4.53 6.85
CA ARG A 68 0.89 5.36 7.35
C ARG A 68 -0.45 4.66 7.23
N LEU A 69 -0.67 3.97 6.11
CA LEU A 69 -1.91 3.23 5.90
C LEU A 69 -2.02 2.08 6.91
N ASP A 70 -0.91 1.40 7.18
CA ASP A 70 -0.86 0.35 8.20
C ASP A 70 -1.27 0.88 9.57
N ALA A 71 -0.81 2.07 9.93
CA ALA A 71 -1.16 2.70 11.20
C ALA A 71 -2.62 3.16 11.23
N ALA A 72 -3.20 3.50 10.07
CA ALA A 72 -4.56 4.03 9.98
C ALA A 72 -5.63 2.95 9.92
N LEU A 73 -5.32 1.80 9.32
CA LEU A 73 -6.28 0.70 9.14
C LEU A 73 -6.11 -0.35 10.23
N GLY A 74 -7.21 -0.96 10.62
CA GLY A 74 -7.19 -2.01 11.65
C GLY A 74 -7.17 -3.40 11.06
N GLY A 75 -6.82 -4.38 11.89
CA GLY A 75 -6.93 -5.79 11.58
C GLY A 75 -6.18 -6.20 10.32
N LEU A 76 -6.90 -6.90 9.46
CA LEU A 76 -6.35 -7.46 8.23
C LEU A 76 -6.62 -6.59 7.00
N ASP A 77 -7.26 -5.43 7.16
CA ASP A 77 -7.71 -4.59 6.06
C ASP A 77 -6.57 -4.31 5.06
N TYR A 78 -6.77 -4.69 3.81
CA TYR A 78 -5.82 -4.53 2.69
C TYR A 78 -4.44 -5.15 2.94
N ARG A 79 -4.33 -6.11 3.85
CA ARG A 79 -3.07 -6.77 4.18
C ARG A 79 -2.98 -8.17 3.61
N VAL A 80 -1.78 -8.50 3.16
CA VAL A 80 -1.38 -9.85 2.77
C VAL A 80 -0.23 -10.25 3.68
N VAL A 81 -0.44 -11.28 4.48
CA VAL A 81 0.51 -11.72 5.51
C VAL A 81 1.37 -12.86 4.98
N VAL A 82 2.68 -12.71 5.09
CA VAL A 82 3.64 -13.73 4.70
C VAL A 82 4.56 -14.07 5.87
N GLY A 83 5.17 -15.24 5.82
CA GLY A 83 6.06 -15.71 6.88
C GLY A 83 7.50 -15.28 6.70
N SER A 84 8.34 -15.73 7.66
CA SER A 84 9.76 -15.34 7.71
C SER A 84 10.56 -15.79 6.51
N GLU A 85 10.17 -16.88 5.83
CA GLU A 85 10.91 -17.35 4.67
C GLU A 85 10.77 -16.43 3.46
N SER A 86 9.67 -15.68 3.38
CA SER A 86 9.44 -14.71 2.29
C SER A 86 9.97 -13.32 2.64
N GLU A 87 10.11 -13.03 3.91
CA GLU A 87 10.42 -11.68 4.39
C GLU A 87 11.61 -11.02 3.69
N PRO A 88 12.81 -11.63 3.63
CA PRO A 88 13.95 -10.93 3.04
C PRO A 88 13.78 -10.64 1.55
N PHE A 89 13.09 -11.51 0.84
CA PHE A 89 12.87 -11.33 -0.60
C PHE A 89 11.86 -10.23 -0.87
N VAL A 90 10.78 -10.20 -0.11
CA VAL A 90 9.74 -9.17 -0.26
C VAL A 90 10.29 -7.80 0.14
N ARG A 91 11.09 -7.72 1.20
CA ARG A 91 11.75 -6.47 1.59
C ARG A 91 12.65 -5.91 0.49
N GLU A 92 13.26 -6.78 -0.30
CA GLU A 92 14.09 -6.37 -1.43
C GLU A 92 13.30 -5.92 -2.65
N GLY A 93 11.98 -6.05 -2.61
CA GLY A 93 11.11 -5.67 -3.72
C GLY A 93 10.69 -6.81 -4.61
N ARG A 94 10.94 -8.06 -4.21
CA ARG A 94 10.50 -9.23 -4.98
C ARG A 94 9.03 -9.51 -4.72
N ASN A 95 8.37 -10.11 -5.69
CA ASN A 95 6.94 -10.38 -5.62
C ASN A 95 6.60 -11.43 -4.57
N ALA A 96 5.38 -11.31 -4.01
CA ALA A 96 4.85 -12.28 -3.07
C ALA A 96 4.04 -13.33 -3.83
N PHE A 97 4.33 -14.61 -3.56
CA PHE A 97 3.67 -15.72 -4.23
C PHE A 97 2.61 -16.35 -3.32
N ALA A 98 1.52 -16.82 -3.95
CA ALA A 98 0.37 -17.36 -3.22
C ALA A 98 0.75 -18.48 -2.25
N LYS A 99 1.67 -19.36 -2.64
CA LYS A 99 2.06 -20.48 -1.79
C LYS A 99 2.70 -20.07 -0.46
N PHE A 100 3.15 -18.82 -0.34
CA PHE A 100 3.78 -18.30 0.88
C PHE A 100 2.86 -17.35 1.66
N VAL A 101 1.63 -17.15 1.20
CA VAL A 101 0.66 -16.31 1.90
C VAL A 101 0.05 -17.11 3.05
N ASP A 102 0.21 -16.63 4.27
CA ASP A 102 -0.37 -17.24 5.46
C ASP A 102 -1.81 -16.79 5.66
N GLU A 103 -2.08 -15.51 5.39
CA GLU A 103 -3.38 -14.90 5.62
C GLU A 103 -3.51 -13.68 4.72
N ALA A 104 -4.72 -13.37 4.29
CA ALA A 104 -4.99 -12.17 3.47
C ALA A 104 -6.40 -11.68 3.73
N ASP A 105 -6.60 -10.37 3.63
CA ASP A 105 -7.92 -9.77 3.66
C ASP A 105 -8.78 -10.39 2.55
N PRO A 106 -9.86 -11.10 2.87
CA PRO A 106 -10.68 -11.77 1.85
C PRO A 106 -11.39 -10.80 0.91
N THR A 107 -11.49 -9.51 1.27
CA THR A 107 -12.15 -8.51 0.44
C THR A 107 -11.23 -7.90 -0.61
N ILE A 108 -9.93 -8.19 -0.58
CA ILE A 108 -8.99 -7.75 -1.61
C ILE A 108 -9.43 -8.29 -2.98
N ARG A 109 -9.37 -7.42 -3.98
CA ARG A 109 -9.67 -7.77 -5.37
C ARG A 109 -8.41 -7.62 -6.22
N PRO A 110 -8.29 -8.38 -7.32
CA PRO A 110 -7.20 -8.15 -8.26
C PRO A 110 -7.17 -6.68 -8.69
N GLY A 111 -5.98 -6.10 -8.70
CA GLY A 111 -5.79 -4.68 -9.03
C GLY A 111 -5.78 -3.75 -7.83
N ASP A 112 -6.20 -4.21 -6.66
CA ASP A 112 -6.15 -3.37 -5.44
C ASP A 112 -4.71 -3.09 -5.04
N GLU A 113 -4.52 -1.88 -4.50
CA GLU A 113 -3.25 -1.50 -3.88
C GLU A 113 -3.26 -2.03 -2.44
N VAL A 114 -2.24 -2.82 -2.08
CA VAL A 114 -2.23 -3.56 -0.82
C VAL A 114 -0.88 -3.46 -0.12
N LEU A 115 -0.90 -3.84 1.16
CA LEU A 115 0.30 -3.96 1.99
C LEU A 115 0.69 -5.44 2.10
N VAL A 116 1.98 -5.73 1.98
CA VAL A 116 2.51 -7.05 2.34
C VAL A 116 3.18 -6.90 3.70
N VAL A 117 2.74 -7.69 4.66
CA VAL A 117 3.21 -7.59 6.04
C VAL A 117 3.74 -8.94 6.52
N HIS A 118 4.65 -8.90 7.48
CA HIS A 118 5.13 -10.09 8.17
C HIS A 118 4.10 -10.49 9.23
N GLU A 119 4.11 -11.74 9.63
CA GLU A 119 3.20 -12.23 10.67
C GLU A 119 3.38 -11.50 12.02
N ASP A 120 4.51 -10.83 12.24
CA ASP A 120 4.73 -9.98 13.42
C ASP A 120 4.14 -8.56 13.27
N GLY A 121 3.59 -8.24 12.11
CA GLY A 121 2.97 -6.95 11.83
C GLY A 121 3.84 -5.95 11.09
N ALA A 122 5.11 -6.25 10.84
CA ALA A 122 5.99 -5.32 10.12
C ALA A 122 5.57 -5.18 8.66
N VAL A 123 5.53 -3.95 8.15
CA VAL A 123 5.27 -3.69 6.73
C VAL A 123 6.51 -4.03 5.93
N LEU A 124 6.38 -4.97 5.01
CA LEU A 124 7.48 -5.45 4.17
C LEU A 124 7.52 -4.78 2.81
N ALA A 125 6.35 -4.48 2.25
CA ALA A 125 6.26 -3.94 0.90
C ALA A 125 4.87 -3.39 0.62
N VAL A 126 4.78 -2.64 -0.45
CA VAL A 126 3.51 -2.19 -1.04
C VAL A 126 3.49 -2.65 -2.50
N GLY A 127 2.30 -2.90 -3.01
CA GLY A 127 2.16 -3.35 -4.39
C GLY A 127 0.72 -3.57 -4.78
N ARG A 128 0.56 -4.23 -5.93
CA ARG A 128 -0.76 -4.49 -6.51
C ARG A 128 -1.11 -5.97 -6.35
N ALA A 129 -2.32 -6.23 -5.87
CA ALA A 129 -2.85 -7.59 -5.80
C ALA A 129 -3.05 -8.13 -7.21
N GLU A 130 -2.54 -9.33 -7.47
CA GLU A 130 -2.74 -10.04 -8.75
C GLU A 130 -3.83 -11.09 -8.63
N LEU A 131 -4.14 -11.50 -7.41
CA LEU A 131 -5.22 -12.43 -7.09
C LEU A 131 -6.16 -11.78 -6.09
N SER A 132 -7.38 -12.31 -5.97
CA SER A 132 -8.26 -11.92 -4.87
C SER A 132 -7.67 -12.41 -3.55
N GLY A 133 -8.08 -11.79 -2.44
CA GLY A 133 -7.62 -12.22 -1.12
C GLY A 133 -7.94 -13.70 -0.84
N GLU A 134 -9.12 -14.14 -1.25
CA GLU A 134 -9.50 -15.56 -1.14
C GLU A 134 -8.60 -16.43 -2.01
N GLY A 135 -8.35 -16.00 -3.24
CA GLY A 135 -7.48 -16.74 -4.17
C GLY A 135 -6.06 -16.87 -3.68
N MET A 136 -5.53 -15.83 -3.01
CA MET A 136 -4.19 -15.88 -2.44
C MET A 136 -4.03 -17.02 -1.43
N CYS A 137 -5.08 -17.29 -0.68
CA CYS A 137 -5.06 -18.33 0.35
C CYS A 137 -5.36 -19.72 -0.19
N ASP A 138 -6.07 -19.80 -1.31
CA ASP A 138 -6.51 -21.07 -1.90
C ASP A 138 -5.57 -21.63 -2.94
N PHE A 139 -4.85 -20.78 -3.67
CA PHE A 139 -3.98 -21.22 -4.77
C PHE A 139 -2.62 -21.67 -4.23
N GLU A 140 -2.12 -22.77 -4.79
CA GLU A 140 -0.81 -23.30 -4.46
C GLU A 140 0.30 -22.71 -5.33
N SER A 141 -0.07 -21.95 -6.35
CA SER A 141 0.87 -21.32 -7.27
C SER A 141 0.33 -19.99 -7.74
N GLY A 142 1.19 -19.19 -8.33
CA GLY A 142 0.85 -17.89 -8.87
C GLY A 142 1.33 -16.74 -8.01
N MET A 143 1.33 -15.57 -8.61
CA MET A 143 1.75 -14.33 -7.95
C MET A 143 0.57 -13.74 -7.22
N ALA A 144 0.70 -13.59 -5.90
CA ALA A 144 -0.33 -12.96 -5.09
C ALA A 144 -0.25 -11.44 -5.19
N VAL A 145 0.94 -10.87 -5.01
CA VAL A 145 1.16 -9.41 -5.06
C VAL A 145 2.37 -9.12 -5.93
N LYS A 146 2.17 -8.23 -6.89
CA LYS A 146 3.27 -7.64 -7.65
C LYS A 146 3.82 -6.47 -6.83
N VAL A 147 4.94 -6.69 -6.19
CA VAL A 147 5.56 -5.70 -5.31
C VAL A 147 6.11 -4.55 -6.14
N ARG A 148 5.80 -3.33 -5.74
CA ARG A 148 6.31 -2.13 -6.40
C ARG A 148 7.49 -1.56 -5.63
N GLU A 149 7.41 -1.58 -4.31
CA GLU A 149 8.46 -1.02 -3.45
C GLU A 149 8.56 -1.85 -2.18
N GLY A 150 9.77 -2.27 -1.86
CA GLY A 150 10.06 -3.01 -0.63
C GLY A 150 10.56 -2.09 0.47
N ALA A 151 10.39 -2.52 1.71
CA ALA A 151 10.80 -1.74 2.88
C ALA A 151 12.33 -1.70 3.06
N GLY A 152 13.05 -2.59 2.40
CA GLY A 152 14.48 -2.69 2.56
C GLY A 152 14.91 -3.46 3.80
N SER A 153 16.17 -3.28 4.18
CA SER A 153 16.77 -4.00 5.30
C SER A 153 16.12 -3.63 6.64
N ASP A 154 16.10 -4.59 7.58
CA ASP A 154 15.65 -4.37 8.96
C ASP A 154 16.51 -3.37 9.72
N GLU A 155 17.72 -3.15 9.26
CA GLU A 155 18.70 -2.29 9.96
C GLU A 155 18.45 -0.80 9.72
N GLU A 156 17.49 -0.43 8.90
CA GLU A 156 17.17 0.96 8.56
C GLU A 156 16.16 1.61 9.48
#